data_105c117ee156a0a6d588b8abc39d9dee
#
_entry.id   105c117ee156a0a6d588b8abc39d9dee
#
_cell.length_a   1.000
_cell.length_b   1.000
_cell.length_c   1.000
_cell.angle_alpha   90.00
_cell.angle_beta   90.00
_cell.angle_gamma   90.00
#
_symmetry.space_group_name_H-M   'P 1'
#
loop_
_entity.id
_entity.type
_entity.pdbx_description
1 polymer ?
#
loop_
_entity_poly.entity_id
_entity_poly.type
_entity_poly.pdbx_seq_one_letter_code
_entity_poly.pdbx_strand_id
1 'polypeptide(L)'
;LYKYKVVEIKPLGIAPTGAKRRVVEREKRAVGLGAVFLGFLGAAGSTMGAASITLTVQARQLLSGIVQQQSNLLKAIEAQQXMLQLTVWGIKQLQTRVLXIEXYLKDQQLLGIWGCSGKLICTTAVPWNSSWSNKSYHEIWDNMTWMQWDKEIDNYTDTIYRLLEDSQXQQERNEKDLLALDSWNNLWXWFGISNWLWYIKIFIMIVGGLIGLRIIFAVLSIV
;
A
#
# COMPACT_ATOMS: atom_id res chain seq x y z
N LEU A 1 40.28 -8.66 -15.76
CA LEU A 1 39.81 -8.35 -14.41
C LEU A 1 38.54 -7.50 -14.47
N TYR A 2 37.52 -7.96 -13.83
CA TYR A 2 36.26 -7.25 -13.77
C TYR A 2 36.21 -6.42 -12.51
N LYS A 3 35.78 -5.19 -12.66
CA LYS A 3 35.50 -4.33 -11.50
C LYS A 3 33.98 -4.24 -11.31
N TYR A 4 33.54 -4.45 -10.09
CA TYR A 4 32.14 -4.42 -9.76
C TYR A 4 31.88 -3.23 -8.86
N LYS A 5 30.89 -2.46 -9.23
CA LYS A 5 30.43 -1.35 -8.40
C LYS A 5 29.15 -1.79 -7.66
N VAL A 6 29.19 -1.69 -6.37
CA VAL A 6 28.02 -2.02 -5.56
C VAL A 6 27.02 -0.86 -5.66
N VAL A 7 25.83 -1.16 -6.13
CA VAL A 7 24.76 -0.17 -6.19
C VAL A 7 23.63 -0.59 -5.29
N GLU A 8 22.98 0.41 -4.73
CA GLU A 8 21.83 0.17 -3.89
C GLU A 8 20.67 -0.35 -4.73
N ILE A 9 20.01 -1.39 -4.23
CA ILE A 9 18.80 -1.91 -4.86
C ILE A 9 17.61 -1.17 -4.24
N LYS A 10 16.86 -0.47 -5.09
CA LYS A 10 15.65 0.23 -4.66
C LYS A 10 14.44 -0.42 -5.34
N PRO A 11 13.77 -1.33 -4.66
CA PRO A 11 12.64 -2.04 -5.26
C PRO A 11 11.36 -1.24 -5.30
N LEU A 12 11.31 -0.09 -4.64
CA LEU A 12 10.12 0.74 -4.55
C LEU A 12 10.30 1.98 -5.41
N GLY A 13 9.37 2.20 -6.34
CA GLY A 13 9.44 3.35 -7.23
C GLY A 13 8.09 4.02 -7.37
N ILE A 14 8.12 5.31 -7.69
CA ILE A 14 6.94 6.13 -7.87
C ILE A 14 7.08 6.88 -9.19
N ALA A 15 6.01 6.84 -10.01
CA ALA A 15 6.02 7.50 -11.30
C ALA A 15 4.60 7.88 -11.71
N PRO A 16 4.45 8.92 -12.56
CA PRO A 16 3.12 9.27 -13.04
C PRO A 16 2.57 8.19 -13.97
N THR A 17 1.25 7.97 -13.89
CA THR A 17 0.61 6.96 -14.69
C THR A 17 -0.55 7.54 -15.46
N GLY A 18 -0.73 7.10 -16.71
CA GLY A 18 -1.92 7.39 -17.48
C GLY A 18 -2.91 6.24 -17.36
N ALA A 19 -3.39 5.99 -16.16
CA ALA A 19 -4.03 4.73 -15.83
C ALA A 19 -5.31 4.42 -16.60
N LYS A 20 -5.98 5.45 -17.14
CA LYS A 20 -7.29 5.25 -17.74
C LYS A 20 -7.28 4.58 -19.11
N ARG A 21 -6.11 4.41 -19.74
CA ARG A 21 -6.04 3.93 -21.12
C ARG A 21 -5.27 2.64 -21.31
N ARG A 22 -5.02 1.88 -20.25
CA ARG A 22 -3.97 0.90 -20.31
C ARG A 22 -4.33 -0.55 -20.51
N VAL A 23 -5.57 -0.91 -20.34
CA VAL A 23 -5.92 -2.34 -20.36
C VAL A 23 -5.63 -2.96 -21.71
N VAL A 24 -6.00 -2.27 -22.78
CA VAL A 24 -5.83 -2.79 -24.15
C VAL A 24 -4.35 -2.82 -24.56
N GLU A 25 -3.59 -1.80 -24.16
CA GLU A 25 -2.18 -1.73 -24.52
C GLU A 25 -1.34 -2.78 -23.81
N ARG A 26 -1.70 -3.15 -22.60
CA ARG A 26 -0.99 -4.19 -21.87
C ARG A 26 -1.01 -5.52 -22.59
N GLU A 27 -2.16 -5.89 -23.12
CA GLU A 27 -2.30 -7.17 -23.78
C GLU A 27 -1.41 -7.27 -25.01
N LYS A 28 -1.32 -6.18 -25.77
CA LYS A 28 -0.51 -6.16 -26.98
C LYS A 28 0.99 -6.25 -26.64
N ARG A 29 1.42 -5.59 -25.60
CA ARG A 29 2.82 -5.61 -25.20
C ARG A 29 3.24 -6.95 -24.63
N ALA A 30 2.37 -7.60 -23.89
CA ALA A 30 2.71 -8.88 -23.29
C ALA A 30 3.01 -9.95 -24.33
N VAL A 31 2.27 -9.92 -25.44
CA VAL A 31 2.49 -10.88 -26.52
C VAL A 31 3.85 -10.67 -27.18
N GLY A 32 4.28 -9.42 -27.35
CA GLY A 32 5.55 -9.13 -28.01
C GLY A 32 6.78 -9.47 -27.19
N LEU A 33 6.66 -9.53 -25.87
CA LEU A 33 7.79 -9.74 -24.99
C LEU A 33 7.88 -11.12 -24.39
N GLY A 34 7.01 -12.03 -24.79
CA GLY A 34 6.97 -13.36 -24.21
C GLY A 34 8.19 -14.22 -24.46
N ALA A 35 8.99 -13.86 -25.47
CA ALA A 35 10.17 -14.63 -25.83
C ALA A 35 11.45 -14.13 -25.13
N VAL A 36 11.40 -13.02 -24.43
CA VAL A 36 12.62 -12.42 -23.85
C VAL A 36 12.66 -12.75 -22.37
N PHE A 37 13.67 -13.50 -21.95
CA PHE A 37 13.91 -13.78 -20.54
C PHE A 37 14.99 -12.88 -20.01
N LEU A 38 14.70 -12.16 -18.94
CA LEU A 38 15.67 -11.32 -18.26
C LEU A 38 15.92 -11.87 -16.87
N GLY A 39 17.19 -12.03 -16.52
CA GLY A 39 17.56 -12.47 -15.18
C GLY A 39 17.39 -11.37 -14.16
N PHE A 40 17.78 -11.66 -12.92
CA PHE A 40 17.71 -10.67 -11.85
C PHE A 40 18.53 -9.44 -12.22
N LEU A 41 17.90 -8.29 -12.14
CA LEU A 41 18.47 -7.00 -12.55
C LEU A 41 18.80 -6.91 -14.04
N GLY A 42 18.30 -7.86 -14.83
CA GLY A 42 18.53 -7.83 -16.26
C GLY A 42 17.89 -6.63 -16.96
N ALA A 43 16.83 -6.07 -16.37
CA ALA A 43 16.17 -4.90 -16.92
C ALA A 43 16.64 -3.60 -16.30
N ALA A 44 17.72 -3.59 -15.50
CA ALA A 44 18.16 -2.40 -14.81
C ALA A 44 18.55 -1.28 -15.75
N GLY A 45 19.10 -1.62 -16.94
CA GLY A 45 19.45 -0.63 -17.95
C GLY A 45 18.36 -0.36 -18.97
N SER A 46 17.20 -1.01 -18.82
CA SER A 46 16.08 -0.83 -19.73
C SER A 46 15.27 0.38 -19.36
N THR A 47 14.43 0.82 -20.31
CA THR A 47 13.50 1.93 -20.00
C THR A 47 12.53 1.51 -18.90
N MET A 48 11.95 2.51 -18.27
CA MET A 48 11.00 2.26 -17.18
C MET A 48 9.83 1.39 -17.63
N GLY A 49 9.29 1.66 -18.81
CA GLY A 49 8.19 0.88 -19.34
C GLY A 49 8.57 -0.57 -19.59
N ALA A 50 9.74 -0.80 -20.19
CA ALA A 50 10.21 -2.15 -20.47
C ALA A 50 10.53 -2.91 -19.18
N ALA A 51 11.18 -2.25 -18.23
CA ALA A 51 11.55 -2.88 -16.97
C ALA A 51 10.30 -3.24 -16.14
N SER A 52 9.25 -2.44 -16.24
CA SER A 52 8.04 -2.67 -15.46
C SER A 52 7.29 -3.92 -15.87
N ILE A 53 7.51 -4.41 -17.10
CA ILE A 53 6.84 -5.63 -17.56
C ILE A 53 7.36 -6.85 -16.81
N THR A 54 8.61 -6.83 -16.37
CA THR A 54 9.22 -7.96 -15.67
C THR A 54 9.18 -7.86 -14.16
N LEU A 55 8.29 -7.04 -13.60
CA LEU A 55 8.23 -6.82 -12.16
C LEU A 55 7.97 -8.10 -11.38
N THR A 56 7.13 -8.98 -11.89
CA THR A 56 6.83 -10.23 -11.19
C THR A 56 8.08 -11.10 -11.02
N VAL A 57 8.86 -11.22 -12.10
CA VAL A 57 10.10 -11.98 -12.03
C VAL A 57 11.08 -11.34 -11.06
N GLN A 58 11.23 -10.02 -11.15
CA GLN A 58 12.15 -9.29 -10.27
C GLN A 58 11.74 -9.44 -8.80
N ALA A 59 10.45 -9.34 -8.50
CA ALA A 59 9.95 -9.47 -7.14
C ALA A 59 10.20 -10.88 -6.58
N ARG A 60 9.96 -11.90 -7.40
CA ARG A 60 10.20 -13.28 -6.99
C ARG A 60 11.66 -13.51 -6.68
N GLN A 61 12.55 -13.00 -7.52
CA GLN A 61 13.99 -13.17 -7.32
C GLN A 61 14.48 -12.44 -6.09
N LEU A 62 13.94 -11.25 -5.84
CA LEU A 62 14.30 -10.49 -4.65
C LEU A 62 13.87 -11.24 -3.38
N LEU A 63 12.63 -11.73 -3.35
CA LEU A 63 12.12 -12.48 -2.20
C LEU A 63 12.88 -13.77 -2.00
N SER A 64 13.19 -14.48 -3.08
CA SER A 64 13.97 -15.71 -3.00
C SER A 64 15.34 -15.44 -2.40
N GLY A 65 15.97 -14.34 -2.79
CA GLY A 65 17.26 -13.95 -2.24
C GLY A 65 17.19 -13.62 -0.76
N ILE A 66 16.13 -12.93 -0.33
CA ILE A 66 15.93 -12.59 1.07
C ILE A 66 15.70 -13.86 1.90
N VAL A 67 14.89 -14.79 1.41
CA VAL A 67 14.64 -16.05 2.10
C VAL A 67 15.93 -16.84 2.21
N GLN A 68 16.73 -16.89 1.15
CA GLN A 68 18.01 -17.61 1.17
C GLN A 68 18.97 -16.99 2.18
N GLN A 69 19.00 -15.66 2.27
CA GLN A 69 19.82 -14.98 3.25
C GLN A 69 19.40 -15.31 4.68
N GLN A 70 18.09 -15.39 4.94
CA GLN A 70 17.61 -15.79 6.26
C GLN A 70 18.02 -17.21 6.62
N SER A 71 17.91 -18.14 5.66
CA SER A 71 18.31 -19.53 5.88
C SER A 71 19.81 -19.62 6.18
N ASN A 72 20.62 -18.90 5.42
CA ASN A 72 22.05 -18.86 5.65
C ASN A 72 22.40 -18.25 6.99
N LEU A 73 21.66 -17.25 7.40
CA LEU A 73 21.84 -16.60 8.70
C LEU A 73 21.57 -17.59 9.85
N LEU A 74 20.49 -18.36 9.76
CA LEU A 74 20.18 -19.36 10.76
C LEU A 74 21.27 -20.42 10.84
N LYS A 75 21.75 -20.88 9.70
CA LYS A 75 22.84 -21.86 9.65
C LYS A 75 24.12 -21.31 10.28
N ALA A 76 24.42 -20.04 9.99
CA ALA A 76 25.60 -19.39 10.55
C ALA A 76 25.49 -19.26 12.07
N ILE A 77 24.32 -18.91 12.57
CA ILE A 77 24.08 -18.80 14.02
C ILE A 77 24.28 -20.16 14.67
N GLU A 78 23.72 -21.21 14.08
CA GLU A 78 23.86 -22.56 14.59
C GLU A 78 25.31 -22.99 14.63
N ALA A 79 26.07 -22.71 13.56
CA ALA A 79 27.48 -23.06 13.48
C ALA A 79 28.30 -22.31 14.53
N GLN A 80 27.99 -21.05 14.75
CA GLN A 80 28.72 -20.21 15.70
C GLN A 80 28.40 -20.53 17.14
N GLN A 81 27.29 -21.08 17.42
CA GLN A 81 26.99 -21.56 18.76
C GLN A 81 27.97 -22.60 19.26
N UNK A 82 28.34 -23.16 18.39
CA UNK A 82 29.21 -24.19 18.66
C UNK A 82 30.54 -23.73 19.01
N MET A 83 30.83 -22.71 18.42
CA MET A 83 32.20 -22.19 18.60
C MET A 83 32.27 -21.05 19.62
N LEU A 84 31.16 -20.47 19.98
CA LEU A 84 31.08 -19.40 20.98
C LEU A 84 31.89 -18.14 20.61
N GLN A 85 32.23 -17.96 19.35
CA GLN A 85 32.99 -16.80 18.90
C GLN A 85 32.38 -16.21 17.65
N LEU A 86 32.03 -14.94 17.73
CA LEU A 86 31.60 -14.17 16.59
C LEU A 86 32.75 -13.27 16.15
N THR A 87 33.26 -13.48 14.95
CA THR A 87 34.27 -12.59 14.42
C THR A 87 33.63 -11.29 14.01
N VAL A 88 34.44 -10.24 13.89
CA VAL A 88 33.99 -8.93 13.40
C VAL A 88 33.40 -9.07 12.00
N TRP A 89 34.02 -9.89 11.16
CA TRP A 89 33.55 -10.12 9.80
C TRP A 89 32.18 -10.82 9.82
N GLY A 90 31.99 -11.78 10.70
CA GLY A 90 30.70 -12.44 10.83
C GLY A 90 29.60 -11.51 11.30
N ILE A 91 29.95 -10.62 12.25
CA ILE A 91 28.98 -9.62 12.72
C ILE A 91 28.58 -8.70 11.58
N LYS A 92 29.55 -8.26 10.77
CA LYS A 92 29.24 -7.41 9.63
C LYS A 92 28.35 -8.11 8.62
N GLN A 93 28.57 -9.41 8.37
CA GLN A 93 27.70 -10.19 7.47
C GLN A 93 26.29 -10.28 8.03
N LEU A 94 26.15 -10.53 9.31
CA LEU A 94 24.84 -10.59 9.96
C LEU A 94 24.12 -9.26 9.85
N GLN A 95 24.84 -8.16 10.08
CA GLN A 95 24.25 -6.83 9.93
C GLN A 95 23.76 -6.57 8.53
N THR A 96 24.53 -6.97 7.52
CA THR A 96 24.14 -6.79 6.12
C THR A 96 22.85 -7.58 5.80
N ARG A 97 22.77 -8.80 6.30
CA ARG A 97 21.61 -9.65 6.07
C ARG A 97 20.36 -9.08 6.75
N VAL A 98 20.53 -8.58 7.96
CA VAL A 98 19.41 -7.97 8.69
C VAL A 98 18.93 -6.71 7.98
N LEU A 99 19.85 -5.93 7.47
CA LEU A 99 19.48 -4.73 6.73
C LEU A 99 18.63 -5.00 5.49
N UNK A 100 18.91 -5.96 4.90
CA UNK A 100 18.18 -6.36 3.80
C UNK A 100 16.79 -6.68 4.09
N ILE A 101 16.69 -7.38 5.16
CA ILE A 101 15.35 -7.70 5.62
C ILE A 101 14.61 -6.45 6.07
N GLU A 102 15.28 -5.62 6.78
CA GLU A 102 14.70 -4.37 7.24
C GLU A 102 14.24 -3.47 6.08
N UNK A 103 14.89 -3.48 5.17
CA UNK A 103 14.61 -2.75 4.06
C UNK A 103 13.42 -3.20 3.38
N TYR A 104 13.37 -4.45 3.24
CA TYR A 104 12.19 -5.05 2.66
C TYR A 104 10.95 -4.78 3.53
N LEU A 105 11.06 -4.98 4.81
CA LEU A 105 9.94 -4.76 5.71
C LEU A 105 9.50 -3.30 5.72
N LYS A 106 10.46 -2.39 5.66
CA LYS A 106 10.16 -0.96 5.59
C LYS A 106 9.38 -0.63 4.32
N ASP A 107 9.78 -1.18 3.18
CA ASP A 107 9.07 -0.97 1.93
C ASP A 107 7.67 -1.54 1.99
N GLN A 108 7.52 -2.73 2.58
CA GLN A 108 6.20 -3.33 2.72
C GLN A 108 5.31 -2.52 3.65
N GLN A 109 5.89 -1.94 4.68
CA GLN A 109 5.15 -1.06 5.60
C GLN A 109 4.66 0.19 4.88
N LEU A 110 5.52 0.80 4.06
CA LEU A 110 5.11 1.97 3.26
C LEU A 110 3.98 1.61 2.30
N LEU A 111 4.09 0.48 1.62
CA LEU A 111 3.03 0.04 0.72
C LEU A 111 1.72 -0.15 1.47
N GLY A 112 1.79 -0.70 2.69
CA GLY A 112 0.60 -0.84 3.52
C GLY A 112 0.00 0.50 3.93
N ILE A 113 0.85 1.44 4.31
CA ILE A 113 0.41 2.79 4.68
C ILE A 113 -0.28 3.47 3.50
N TRP A 114 0.19 3.21 2.28
CA TRP A 114 -0.39 3.80 1.07
C TRP A 114 -1.59 3.02 0.52
N GLY A 115 -1.98 1.93 1.16
CA GLY A 115 -3.09 1.12 0.70
C GLY A 115 -2.74 0.20 -0.45
N CYS A 116 -1.48 -0.16 -0.58
CA CYS A 116 -0.97 -0.95 -1.71
C CYS A 116 -0.42 -2.31 -1.29
N SER A 117 -0.84 -2.83 -0.15
CA SER A 117 -0.35 -4.13 0.33
C SER A 117 -0.59 -5.23 -0.69
N GLY A 118 0.44 -6.02 -0.94
CA GLY A 118 0.33 -7.18 -1.82
C GLY A 118 0.25 -6.87 -3.29
N LYS A 119 0.43 -5.61 -3.68
CA LYS A 119 0.37 -5.22 -5.09
C LYS A 119 1.76 -4.88 -5.60
N LEU A 120 2.07 -5.33 -6.80
CA LEU A 120 3.30 -4.93 -7.48
C LEU A 120 3.16 -3.58 -8.14
N ILE A 121 1.99 -3.30 -8.69
CA ILE A 121 1.66 -2.01 -9.29
C ILE A 121 0.38 -1.54 -8.63
N CYS A 122 0.41 -0.31 -8.15
CA CYS A 122 -0.71 0.24 -7.40
C CYS A 122 -0.88 1.70 -7.78
N THR A 123 -2.05 2.06 -8.26
CA THR A 123 -2.37 3.46 -8.54
C THR A 123 -2.93 4.10 -7.27
N THR A 124 -2.72 5.39 -7.13
CA THR A 124 -3.15 6.11 -5.95
C THR A 124 -4.00 7.31 -6.35
N ALA A 125 -4.62 7.92 -5.37
CA ALA A 125 -5.46 9.10 -5.59
C ALA A 125 -4.66 10.39 -5.67
N VAL A 126 -3.36 10.36 -5.36
CA VAL A 126 -2.54 11.57 -5.39
C VAL A 126 -2.24 11.94 -6.84
N PRO A 127 -2.63 13.13 -7.29
CA PRO A 127 -2.30 13.54 -8.65
C PRO A 127 -0.83 13.89 -8.78
N TRP A 128 -0.29 13.66 -9.97
CA TRP A 128 1.10 13.99 -10.23
C TRP A 128 1.25 15.51 -10.36
N ASN A 129 2.16 16.07 -9.60
CA ASN A 129 2.46 17.49 -9.67
C ASN A 129 3.54 17.74 -10.69
N SER A 130 3.28 18.59 -11.67
CA SER A 130 4.24 18.85 -12.73
C SER A 130 5.52 19.54 -12.22
N SER A 131 5.50 20.10 -11.02
CA SER A 131 6.71 20.66 -10.44
C SER A 131 7.71 19.58 -10.03
N TRP A 132 7.27 18.33 -9.82
CA TRP A 132 8.17 17.22 -9.52
C TRP A 132 8.92 16.76 -10.76
N SER A 133 8.26 16.71 -11.87
CA SER A 133 8.83 16.49 -13.19
C SER A 133 7.76 16.83 -14.20
N ASN A 134 8.14 17.72 -15.14
CA ASN A 134 7.19 18.10 -16.19
C ASN A 134 7.42 17.33 -17.49
N LYS A 135 8.20 16.27 -17.44
CA LYS A 135 8.44 15.44 -18.61
C LYS A 135 7.16 14.73 -19.02
N SER A 136 7.02 14.53 -20.32
CA SER A 136 5.85 13.83 -20.84
C SER A 136 5.90 12.37 -20.47
N TYR A 137 4.75 11.73 -20.54
CA TYR A 137 4.63 10.32 -20.26
C TYR A 137 5.58 9.48 -21.10
N HIS A 138 5.70 9.84 -22.38
CA HIS A 138 6.58 9.15 -23.31
C HIS A 138 8.05 9.34 -22.91
N GLU A 139 8.44 10.53 -22.52
CA GLU A 139 9.80 10.78 -22.09
C GLU A 139 10.18 9.99 -20.85
N ILE A 140 9.24 9.82 -19.93
CA ILE A 140 9.50 9.10 -18.70
C ILE A 140 9.56 7.60 -18.95
N TRP A 141 8.52 7.06 -19.58
CA TRP A 141 8.36 5.61 -19.63
C TRP A 141 9.12 4.95 -20.77
N ASP A 142 9.39 5.67 -21.84
CA ASP A 142 10.04 5.09 -23.02
C ASP A 142 11.49 5.52 -23.18
N ASN A 143 11.96 6.54 -22.48
CA ASN A 143 13.29 7.08 -22.69
C ASN A 143 14.17 7.14 -21.45
N MET A 144 13.65 6.81 -20.27
CA MET A 144 14.40 6.86 -19.03
C MET A 144 14.46 5.48 -18.39
N THR A 145 15.57 5.23 -17.68
CA THR A 145 15.66 4.08 -16.79
C THR A 145 15.12 4.47 -15.40
N TRP A 146 14.79 3.46 -14.59
CA TRP A 146 14.35 3.71 -13.23
C TRP A 146 15.43 4.41 -12.40
N MET A 147 16.69 4.10 -12.66
CA MET A 147 17.79 4.75 -11.95
C MET A 147 17.85 6.24 -12.26
N GLN A 148 17.72 6.60 -13.54
CA GLN A 148 17.68 8.01 -13.95
C GLN A 148 16.48 8.73 -13.35
N TRP A 149 15.33 8.09 -13.38
CA TRP A 149 14.09 8.64 -12.85
C TRP A 149 14.20 8.86 -11.34
N ASP A 150 14.75 7.90 -10.63
CA ASP A 150 14.92 8.01 -9.19
C ASP A 150 15.75 9.24 -8.83
N LYS A 151 16.82 9.50 -9.58
CA LYS A 151 17.63 10.69 -9.37
C LYS A 151 16.85 11.97 -9.65
N GLU A 152 16.02 11.94 -10.68
CA GLU A 152 15.27 13.13 -11.07
C GLU A 152 14.25 13.54 -10.01
N ILE A 153 13.56 12.59 -9.39
CA ILE A 153 12.54 12.91 -8.39
C ILE A 153 13.05 12.81 -6.96
N ASP A 154 14.35 12.62 -6.78
CA ASP A 154 14.90 12.36 -5.45
C ASP A 154 14.57 13.47 -4.44
N ASN A 155 14.58 14.73 -4.89
CA ASN A 155 14.27 15.85 -4.01
C ASN A 155 12.82 15.90 -3.58
N TYR A 156 11.94 15.20 -4.27
CA TYR A 156 10.49 15.24 -4.03
C TYR A 156 9.96 13.96 -3.39
N THR A 157 10.81 12.97 -3.20
CA THR A 157 10.38 11.66 -2.70
C THR A 157 9.71 11.76 -1.35
N ASP A 158 10.28 12.51 -0.42
CA ASP A 158 9.69 12.66 0.91
C ASP A 158 8.34 13.36 0.84
N THR A 159 8.24 14.38 -0.01
CA THR A 159 6.97 15.08 -0.20
C THR A 159 5.91 14.14 -0.76
N ILE A 160 6.27 13.35 -1.77
CA ILE A 160 5.36 12.41 -2.40
C ILE A 160 4.92 11.33 -1.40
N TYR A 161 5.86 10.81 -0.62
CA TYR A 161 5.54 9.80 0.39
C TYR A 161 4.55 10.35 1.42
N ARG A 162 4.74 11.59 1.85
CA ARG A 162 3.83 12.23 2.80
C ARG A 162 2.43 12.40 2.21
N LEU A 163 2.36 12.82 0.96
CA LEU A 163 1.07 12.99 0.27
C LEU A 163 0.35 11.65 0.11
N LEU A 164 1.10 10.59 -0.19
CA LEU A 164 0.52 9.26 -0.30
C LEU A 164 -0.07 8.79 1.03
N GLU A 165 0.66 9.02 2.10
CA GLU A 165 0.19 8.66 3.44
C GLU A 165 -1.05 9.48 3.82
N ASP A 166 -1.03 10.78 3.57
CA ASP A 166 -2.15 11.66 3.89
C ASP A 166 -3.39 11.29 3.07
N SER A 167 -3.19 10.99 1.81
CA SER A 167 -4.29 10.60 0.92
C SER A 167 -4.93 9.31 1.38
N GLN A 168 -4.16 8.36 1.78
CA GLN A 168 -4.70 7.10 2.27
C GLN A 168 -5.47 7.25 3.58
N UNK A 169 -4.94 7.91 4.32
CA UNK A 169 -5.53 8.24 5.54
C UNK A 169 -6.84 8.87 5.37
N GLN A 170 -6.91 9.77 4.43
CA GLN A 170 -8.16 10.44 4.15
C GLN A 170 -9.15 9.49 3.47
N GLN A 171 -8.64 8.68 2.57
CA GLN A 171 -9.48 7.70 1.90
C GLN A 171 -10.08 6.70 2.90
N GLU A 172 -9.30 6.26 3.85
CA GLU A 172 -9.79 5.36 4.89
C GLU A 172 -10.84 6.03 5.75
N ARG A 173 -10.68 7.30 6.07
CA ARG A 173 -11.69 8.05 6.83
C ARG A 173 -12.97 8.19 6.01
N ASN A 174 -12.85 8.47 4.73
CA ASN A 174 -14.01 8.58 3.84
C ASN A 174 -14.75 7.26 3.74
N GLU A 175 -14.03 6.15 3.67
CA GLU A 175 -14.65 4.82 3.64
C GLU A 175 -15.38 4.52 4.94
N LYS A 176 -14.81 4.89 6.07
CA LYS A 176 -15.48 4.71 7.36
C LYS A 176 -16.74 5.57 7.44
N ASP A 177 -16.68 6.79 6.95
CA ASP A 177 -17.84 7.67 6.93
C ASP A 177 -18.93 7.11 6.03
N LEU A 178 -18.56 6.55 4.88
CA LEU A 178 -19.53 5.93 3.97
C LEU A 178 -20.14 4.67 4.61
N LEU A 179 -19.33 3.87 5.28
CA LEU A 179 -19.84 2.70 5.98
C LEU A 179 -20.79 3.11 7.11
N ALA A 180 -20.48 4.19 7.81
CA ALA A 180 -21.37 4.70 8.85
C ALA A 180 -22.69 5.18 8.25
N LEU A 181 -22.64 5.86 7.11
CA LEU A 181 -23.85 6.29 6.41
C LEU A 181 -24.65 5.10 5.90
N ASP A 182 -23.99 4.09 5.36
CA ASP A 182 -24.66 2.87 4.92
C ASP A 182 -25.32 2.16 6.12
N SER A 183 -24.65 2.15 7.24
CA SER A 183 -25.18 1.57 8.46
C SER A 183 -26.44 2.31 8.90
N TRP A 184 -26.42 3.64 8.85
CA TRP A 184 -27.61 4.45 9.13
C TRP A 184 -28.71 4.19 8.11
N ASN A 185 -28.38 4.13 6.84
CA ASN A 185 -29.37 3.85 5.80
C ASN A 185 -29.97 2.47 5.96
N ASN A 186 -29.17 1.48 6.32
CA ASN A 186 -29.66 0.14 6.58
C ASN A 186 -30.57 0.12 7.82
N LEU A 187 -30.25 0.87 8.82
CA LEU A 187 -31.08 1.00 10.03
C LEU A 187 -32.43 1.62 9.69
N TRP A 188 -32.43 2.68 8.91
CA TRP A 188 -33.69 3.28 8.47
C TRP A 188 -34.50 2.39 7.56
N UNK A 189 -33.87 1.81 6.89
CA UNK A 189 -34.47 0.89 6.02
C UNK A 189 -35.06 -0.25 6.69
N TRP A 190 -34.40 -0.60 7.71
CA TRP A 190 -34.95 -1.62 8.56
C TRP A 190 -36.21 -1.12 9.26
N PHE A 191 -36.22 0.14 9.60
CA PHE A 191 -37.41 0.80 10.17
C PHE A 191 -38.39 1.23 9.09
N GLY A 192 -38.48 0.61 7.98
CA GLY A 192 -39.36 1.02 6.90
C GLY A 192 -40.65 1.73 7.34
N ILE A 193 -41.38 2.33 6.43
CA ILE A 193 -42.45 3.22 6.77
C ILE A 193 -43.45 2.56 7.77
N SER A 194 -43.75 1.29 7.57
CA SER A 194 -44.65 0.60 8.50
C SER A 194 -44.03 0.40 9.88
N ASN A 195 -42.73 0.04 9.91
CA ASN A 195 -42.03 -0.11 11.17
C ASN A 195 -41.80 1.24 11.85
N TRP A 196 -41.55 2.27 11.06
CA TRP A 196 -41.42 3.62 11.58
C TRP A 196 -42.69 4.07 12.29
N LEU A 197 -43.83 3.82 11.66
CA LEU A 197 -45.12 4.15 12.28
C LEU A 197 -45.34 3.36 13.56
N TRP A 198 -44.94 2.11 13.59
CA TRP A 198 -45.04 1.28 14.77
C TRP A 198 -44.22 1.84 15.93
N TYR A 199 -42.99 2.25 15.65
CA TYR A 199 -42.13 2.86 16.67
C TYR A 199 -42.70 4.20 17.16
N ILE A 200 -43.28 4.98 16.28
CA ILE A 200 -43.91 6.22 16.65
C ILE A 200 -45.11 5.93 17.58
N LYS A 201 -45.87 4.92 17.25
CA LYS A 201 -47.00 4.50 18.11
C LYS A 201 -46.53 4.12 19.51
N ILE A 202 -45.50 3.31 19.60
CA ILE A 202 -44.91 2.91 20.87
C ILE A 202 -44.42 4.12 21.65
N PHE A 203 -43.75 5.03 20.99
CA PHE A 203 -43.23 6.24 21.62
C PHE A 203 -44.39 7.08 22.19
N ILE A 204 -45.46 7.24 21.40
CA ILE A 204 -46.62 8.00 21.82
C ILE A 204 -47.28 7.31 23.01
N MET A 205 -47.40 5.98 22.98
CA MET A 205 -47.99 5.25 24.09
C MET A 205 -47.18 5.40 25.38
N ILE A 206 -45.86 5.33 25.29
CA ILE A 206 -44.98 5.50 26.45
C ILE A 206 -45.13 6.90 27.03
N VAL A 207 -45.02 7.92 26.17
CA VAL A 207 -45.13 9.31 26.61
C VAL A 207 -46.51 9.59 27.17
N GLY A 208 -47.53 9.11 26.47
CA GLY A 208 -48.92 9.28 26.93
C GLY A 208 -49.17 8.58 28.24
N GLY A 209 -48.59 7.39 28.41
CA GLY A 209 -48.72 6.65 29.68
C GLY A 209 -48.06 7.37 30.83
N LEU A 210 -46.86 7.93 30.58
CA LEU A 210 -46.17 8.70 31.62
C LEU A 210 -46.90 9.96 31.99
N ILE A 211 -47.46 10.67 31.01
CA ILE A 211 -48.28 11.85 31.26
C ILE A 211 -49.54 11.47 32.00
N GLY A 212 -50.16 10.38 31.60
CA GLY A 212 -51.37 9.88 32.29
C GLY A 212 -51.11 9.53 33.74
N LEU A 213 -49.99 8.85 34.01
CA LEU A 213 -49.60 8.54 35.39
C LEU A 213 -49.35 9.80 36.19
N ARG A 214 -48.72 10.79 35.60
CA ARG A 214 -48.50 12.06 36.28
C ARG A 214 -49.79 12.74 36.64
N ILE A 215 -50.76 12.74 35.74
CA ILE A 215 -52.07 13.31 35.98
C ILE A 215 -52.77 12.55 37.10
N ILE A 216 -52.73 11.23 37.08
CA ILE A 216 -53.36 10.40 38.12
C ILE A 216 -52.74 10.70 39.47
N PHE A 217 -51.41 10.76 39.55
CA PHE A 217 -50.73 11.07 40.81
C PHE A 217 -51.07 12.47 41.30
N ALA A 218 -51.19 13.43 40.39
CA ALA A 218 -51.57 14.78 40.76
C ALA A 218 -52.96 14.83 41.34
N VAL A 219 -53.90 14.09 40.71
CA VAL A 219 -55.25 14.02 41.20
C VAL A 219 -55.30 13.36 42.59
N LEU A 220 -54.58 12.26 42.77
CA LEU A 220 -54.55 11.56 44.04
C LEU A 220 -53.91 12.40 45.13
N SER A 221 -52.95 13.25 44.79
CA SER A 221 -52.34 14.10 45.82
C SER A 221 -53.24 15.25 46.25
N ILE A 222 -54.23 15.60 45.43
CA ILE A 222 -55.17 16.62 45.78
C ILE A 222 -56.27 16.03 46.73
N VAL A 223 -56.58 14.77 46.51
CA VAL A 223 -57.52 14.08 47.37
C VAL A 223 -56.85 13.61 48.66
#